data_db337ba39322679f145fb9c29a54d819
#
_entry.id   db337ba39322679f145fb9c29a54d819
#
_cell.length_a   1.000
_cell.length_b   1.000
_cell.length_c   1.000
_cell.angle_alpha   90.00
_cell.angle_beta   90.00
_cell.angle_gamma   90.00
#
_symmetry.space_group_name_H-M   'P 1'
#
loop_
_entity.id
_entity.type
_entity.pdbx_description
1 polymer ?
#
loop_
_entity_poly.entity_id
_entity_poly.type
_entity_poly.pdbx_seq_one_letter_code
_entity_poly.pdbx_strand_id
1 'polypeptide(L)'
;MFNFQANGLDAVADFGESVSDEELDKAIGRVRADDLFTIVYTSGSTGKPKGVMLSHRNFNHTVYNGYEVLNDMLYQPSRLLLFLPLAHCFARYIQYVAIGSHGVVGYISSAKRLLADLRGFKPTYLLGVPRVFEKVYNAASQKAGAGLKGRLFAKAFDHFVQWSKDEMAGGHHSLGARIQHSFYMQTVGSSIRSALGPNMKWLACGGAPLNADLAHFFNGFDGITFIQGYGMTETAAPCLVNFQDANEVGSVGRPGCISIRLADDDELMIKGPNVFLGYYKQPQRTAEALTSDGWLHTGDLATIDDRGFVFITGRKKDIIITAGGKNISPAPMEDVINTCPIVAHAVVIGDGRPFIAALIELDAEMTRSWLASQNLDIDAPMSEIATNDAVRALVQQYIDKANGNVSRAESVRKFVILDEEFNQEDGTLTPSMKVVRPKVLQRYADVIDNMIYAPKNAAKPLPATVKILDMTAETVKQSSESVKQAFDQAKGKIRFMKDDEAESGSPEQKDSVGDAASDSNDTSEEK
;
A
#
# COMPACT_ATOMS: atom_id res chain seq x y z
N MET A 1 -37.42 -2.84 0.54
CA MET A 1 -35.93 -3.02 0.37
C MET A 1 -35.75 -4.33 -0.39
N PHE A 2 -35.18 -4.29 -1.59
CA PHE A 2 -34.99 -5.48 -2.42
C PHE A 2 -33.76 -6.24 -1.95
N ASN A 3 -33.87 -7.57 -1.84
CA ASN A 3 -32.75 -8.44 -1.49
C ASN A 3 -32.28 -9.18 -2.75
N PHE A 4 -31.12 -8.82 -3.26
CA PHE A 4 -30.53 -9.44 -4.47
C PHE A 4 -30.27 -10.95 -4.33
N GLN A 5 -30.16 -11.47 -3.11
CA GLN A 5 -30.01 -12.91 -2.87
C GLN A 5 -31.32 -13.70 -2.94
N ALA A 6 -32.46 -12.99 -2.94
CA ALA A 6 -33.80 -13.56 -2.93
C ALA A 6 -34.65 -13.03 -4.12
N ASN A 7 -34.16 -13.22 -5.35
CA ASN A 7 -34.84 -12.80 -6.59
C ASN A 7 -35.17 -11.29 -6.67
N GLY A 8 -34.36 -10.46 -6.02
CA GLY A 8 -34.61 -9.02 -5.96
C GLY A 8 -34.51 -8.31 -7.31
N LEU A 9 -33.79 -8.88 -8.29
CA LEU A 9 -33.72 -8.34 -9.66
C LEU A 9 -35.04 -8.59 -10.39
N ASP A 10 -35.61 -9.80 -10.26
CA ASP A 10 -36.88 -10.14 -10.86
C ASP A 10 -38.00 -9.24 -10.30
N ALA A 11 -38.02 -9.04 -8.99
CA ALA A 11 -38.97 -8.13 -8.35
C ALA A 11 -38.82 -6.66 -8.84
N VAL A 12 -37.62 -6.20 -9.14
CA VAL A 12 -37.41 -4.86 -9.73
C VAL A 12 -37.92 -4.83 -11.18
N ALA A 13 -37.68 -5.89 -11.96
CA ALA A 13 -38.18 -6.00 -13.32
C ALA A 13 -39.73 -6.01 -13.33
N ASP A 14 -40.37 -6.82 -12.45
CA ASP A 14 -41.82 -6.87 -12.30
C ASP A 14 -42.41 -5.48 -11.97
N PHE A 15 -41.76 -4.72 -11.08
CA PHE A 15 -42.17 -3.35 -10.80
C PHE A 15 -42.01 -2.41 -12.01
N GLY A 16 -41.04 -2.66 -12.86
CA GLY A 16 -40.78 -1.88 -14.06
C GLY A 16 -41.74 -2.14 -15.22
N GLU A 17 -42.43 -3.29 -15.25
CA GLU A 17 -43.34 -3.66 -16.35
C GLU A 17 -44.46 -2.64 -16.64
N SER A 18 -44.91 -1.94 -15.62
CA SER A 18 -45.97 -0.93 -15.73
C SER A 18 -45.44 0.49 -16.05
N VAL A 19 -44.12 0.69 -16.08
CA VAL A 19 -43.50 2.00 -16.33
C VAL A 19 -43.32 2.19 -17.84
N SER A 20 -43.95 3.21 -18.39
CA SER A 20 -43.80 3.53 -19.82
C SER A 20 -42.47 4.25 -20.09
N ASP A 21 -41.96 4.14 -21.33
CA ASP A 21 -40.78 4.86 -21.77
C ASP A 21 -40.94 6.39 -21.59
N GLU A 22 -42.16 6.92 -21.79
CA GLU A 22 -42.46 8.34 -21.58
C GLU A 22 -42.35 8.77 -20.11
N GLU A 23 -42.75 7.91 -19.17
CA GLU A 23 -42.59 8.17 -17.74
C GLU A 23 -41.12 8.10 -17.33
N LEU A 24 -40.37 7.15 -17.90
CA LEU A 24 -38.93 7.02 -17.71
C LEU A 24 -38.19 8.26 -18.24
N ASP A 25 -38.49 8.68 -19.46
CA ASP A 25 -37.89 9.88 -20.07
C ASP A 25 -38.20 11.15 -19.26
N LYS A 26 -39.44 11.29 -18.79
CA LYS A 26 -39.81 12.38 -17.87
C LYS A 26 -39.04 12.34 -16.55
N ALA A 27 -38.81 11.15 -15.99
CA ALA A 27 -38.03 10.99 -14.76
C ALA A 27 -36.57 11.36 -15.00
N ILE A 28 -35.97 10.89 -16.10
CA ILE A 28 -34.59 11.22 -16.50
C ILE A 28 -34.46 12.73 -16.73
N GLY A 29 -35.38 13.34 -17.47
CA GLY A 29 -35.38 14.77 -17.78
C GLY A 29 -35.55 15.71 -16.56
N ARG A 30 -35.97 15.19 -15.41
CA ARG A 30 -36.05 15.96 -14.15
C ARG A 30 -34.74 16.03 -13.38
N VAL A 31 -33.82 15.08 -13.61
CA VAL A 31 -32.55 15.04 -12.90
C VAL A 31 -31.68 16.23 -13.26
N ARG A 32 -31.24 16.97 -12.26
CA ARG A 32 -30.38 18.15 -12.39
C ARG A 32 -28.97 17.86 -11.87
N ALA A 33 -28.02 18.60 -12.36
CA ALA A 33 -26.61 18.44 -11.94
C ALA A 33 -26.42 18.62 -10.42
N ASP A 34 -27.19 19.50 -9.80
CA ASP A 34 -27.08 19.82 -8.38
C ASP A 34 -27.98 18.94 -7.48
N ASP A 35 -28.77 18.03 -8.07
CA ASP A 35 -29.55 17.09 -7.30
C ASP A 35 -28.63 16.11 -6.55
N LEU A 36 -29.10 15.67 -5.37
CA LEU A 36 -28.40 14.67 -4.57
C LEU A 36 -28.31 13.34 -5.35
N PHE A 37 -27.09 12.95 -5.67
CA PHE A 37 -26.82 11.67 -6.33
C PHE A 37 -26.66 10.51 -5.34
N THR A 38 -25.90 10.73 -4.27
CA THR A 38 -25.62 9.68 -3.29
C THR A 38 -25.19 10.26 -1.94
N ILE A 39 -25.38 9.46 -0.89
CA ILE A 39 -24.80 9.72 0.43
C ILE A 39 -23.80 8.60 0.72
N VAL A 40 -22.53 8.95 0.87
CA VAL A 40 -21.47 8.01 1.22
C VAL A 40 -21.09 8.19 2.69
N TYR A 41 -21.28 7.13 3.48
CA TYR A 41 -20.91 7.18 4.90
C TYR A 41 -19.43 6.92 5.10
N THR A 42 -18.78 7.81 5.85
CA THR A 42 -17.37 7.67 6.26
C THR A 42 -17.29 7.45 7.77
N SER A 43 -16.32 6.66 8.20
CA SER A 43 -16.01 6.51 9.62
C SER A 43 -15.38 7.81 10.13
N GLY A 44 -16.18 8.62 10.82
CA GLY A 44 -15.64 9.85 11.45
C GLY A 44 -14.66 9.50 12.58
N SER A 45 -13.63 10.33 12.76
CA SER A 45 -12.69 10.26 13.90
C SER A 45 -13.36 10.28 15.27
N THR A 46 -14.63 10.70 15.35
CA THR A 46 -15.45 10.77 16.57
C THR A 46 -16.33 9.54 16.81
N GLY A 47 -16.15 8.45 16.05
CA GLY A 47 -16.87 7.18 16.21
C GLY A 47 -18.26 7.11 15.57
N LYS A 48 -18.93 8.23 15.29
CA LYS A 48 -20.21 8.22 14.58
C LYS A 48 -19.99 8.47 13.08
N PRO A 49 -20.49 7.61 12.19
CA PRO A 49 -20.37 7.80 10.75
C PRO A 49 -20.96 9.13 10.28
N LYS A 50 -20.31 9.75 9.29
CA LYS A 50 -20.80 10.96 8.63
C LYS A 50 -21.30 10.61 7.25
N GLY A 51 -22.50 11.03 6.90
CA GLY A 51 -23.04 10.88 5.55
C GLY A 51 -22.62 12.06 4.67
N VAL A 52 -21.68 11.83 3.78
CA VAL A 52 -21.21 12.83 2.81
C VAL A 52 -22.20 12.89 1.66
N MET A 53 -22.86 14.04 1.47
CA MET A 53 -23.83 14.26 0.40
C MET A 53 -23.13 14.70 -0.88
N LEU A 54 -23.25 13.90 -1.94
CA LEU A 54 -22.63 14.15 -3.24
C LEU A 54 -23.70 14.34 -4.30
N SER A 55 -23.60 15.41 -5.10
CA SER A 55 -24.47 15.68 -6.24
C SER A 55 -24.00 14.97 -7.51
N HIS A 56 -24.88 14.93 -8.52
CA HIS A 56 -24.48 14.51 -9.88
C HIS A 56 -23.34 15.36 -10.42
N ARG A 57 -23.34 16.67 -10.13
CA ARG A 57 -22.25 17.59 -10.54
C ARG A 57 -20.91 17.18 -9.96
N ASN A 58 -20.86 16.81 -8.66
CA ASN A 58 -19.61 16.42 -8.02
C ASN A 58 -18.97 15.22 -8.71
N PHE A 59 -19.75 14.16 -8.96
CA PHE A 59 -19.25 12.95 -9.62
C PHE A 59 -18.93 13.18 -11.09
N ASN A 60 -19.82 13.83 -11.84
CA ASN A 60 -19.59 14.10 -13.25
C ASN A 60 -18.33 14.92 -13.47
N HIS A 61 -18.11 15.98 -12.65
CA HIS A 61 -16.90 16.79 -12.74
C HIS A 61 -15.64 15.93 -12.54
N THR A 62 -15.63 15.07 -11.51
CA THR A 62 -14.47 14.22 -11.22
C THR A 62 -14.24 13.19 -12.33
N VAL A 63 -15.30 12.62 -12.91
CA VAL A 63 -15.21 11.67 -14.02
C VAL A 63 -14.67 12.35 -15.28
N TYR A 64 -15.19 13.54 -15.63
CA TYR A 64 -14.69 14.33 -16.77
C TYR A 64 -13.22 14.72 -16.58
N ASN A 65 -12.86 15.16 -15.37
CA ASN A 65 -11.46 15.45 -15.05
C ASN A 65 -10.57 14.21 -15.25
N GLY A 66 -11.07 13.02 -14.89
CA GLY A 66 -10.39 11.76 -15.16
C GLY A 66 -10.15 11.50 -16.65
N TYR A 67 -11.10 11.83 -17.52
CA TYR A 67 -10.92 11.67 -18.98
C TYR A 67 -9.85 12.60 -19.53
N GLU A 68 -9.82 13.84 -19.08
CA GLU A 68 -8.81 14.82 -19.53
C GLU A 68 -7.40 14.46 -19.07
N VAL A 69 -7.29 13.97 -17.83
CA VAL A 69 -6.02 13.75 -17.15
C VAL A 69 -5.41 12.37 -17.47
N LEU A 70 -6.27 11.36 -17.69
CA LEU A 70 -5.87 9.96 -17.86
C LEU A 70 -6.26 9.42 -19.24
N ASN A 71 -6.28 10.28 -20.26
CA ASN A 71 -6.75 9.95 -21.60
C ASN A 71 -6.00 8.74 -22.19
N ASP A 72 -4.68 8.69 -22.06
CA ASP A 72 -3.85 7.59 -22.59
C ASP A 72 -4.15 6.24 -21.92
N MET A 73 -4.58 6.26 -20.66
CA MET A 73 -5.02 5.07 -19.93
C MET A 73 -6.41 4.64 -20.37
N LEU A 74 -7.30 5.57 -20.68
CA LEU A 74 -8.74 5.34 -20.80
C LEU A 74 -9.23 5.14 -22.24
N TYR A 75 -8.69 5.89 -23.23
CA TYR A 75 -9.15 5.84 -24.62
C TYR A 75 -8.55 4.72 -25.49
N GLN A 76 -7.65 3.93 -24.94
CA GLN A 76 -7.21 2.67 -25.54
C GLN A 76 -8.26 1.57 -25.25
N PRO A 77 -8.23 0.41 -25.95
CA PRO A 77 -9.01 -0.75 -25.53
C PRO A 77 -8.71 -1.06 -24.07
N SER A 78 -9.50 -0.47 -23.17
CA SER A 78 -9.23 -0.47 -21.74
C SER A 78 -9.97 -1.61 -21.03
N ARG A 79 -9.29 -2.25 -20.07
CA ARG A 79 -9.84 -3.34 -19.27
C ARG A 79 -9.50 -3.10 -17.81
N LEU A 80 -10.53 -2.99 -16.97
CA LEU A 80 -10.42 -2.79 -15.53
C LEU A 80 -10.89 -4.03 -14.77
N LEU A 81 -10.11 -4.51 -13.82
CA LEU A 81 -10.57 -5.48 -12.83
C LEU A 81 -10.91 -4.74 -11.53
N LEU A 82 -12.21 -4.66 -11.22
CA LEU A 82 -12.72 -3.94 -10.06
C LEU A 82 -12.92 -4.89 -8.88
N PHE A 83 -12.22 -4.63 -7.78
CA PHE A 83 -12.27 -5.41 -6.54
C PHE A 83 -12.57 -4.54 -5.30
N LEU A 84 -12.52 -3.22 -5.46
CA LEU A 84 -12.82 -2.29 -4.38
C LEU A 84 -14.34 -2.21 -4.15
N PRO A 85 -14.80 -2.10 -2.89
CA PRO A 85 -16.22 -2.02 -2.57
C PRO A 85 -16.87 -0.76 -3.16
N LEU A 86 -17.97 -0.92 -3.90
CA LEU A 86 -18.74 0.19 -4.48
C LEU A 86 -19.44 1.09 -3.42
N ALA A 87 -19.41 0.71 -2.15
CA ALA A 87 -19.81 1.57 -1.05
C ALA A 87 -18.90 2.80 -0.90
N HIS A 88 -17.65 2.73 -1.39
CA HIS A 88 -16.71 3.84 -1.39
C HIS A 88 -16.76 4.66 -2.68
N CYS A 89 -16.63 5.98 -2.56
CA CYS A 89 -16.63 6.91 -3.69
C CYS A 89 -15.51 6.59 -4.71
N PHE A 90 -14.34 6.16 -4.26
CA PHE A 90 -13.21 5.81 -5.15
C PHE A 90 -13.55 4.64 -6.08
N ALA A 91 -14.14 3.57 -5.58
CA ALA A 91 -14.56 2.43 -6.41
C ALA A 91 -15.64 2.83 -7.44
N ARG A 92 -16.61 3.66 -7.03
CA ARG A 92 -17.63 4.20 -7.94
C ARG A 92 -17.02 5.08 -9.01
N TYR A 93 -16.11 5.98 -8.65
CA TYR A 93 -15.39 6.81 -9.60
C TYR A 93 -14.71 5.96 -10.67
N ILE A 94 -13.94 4.97 -10.26
CA ILE A 94 -13.25 4.05 -11.16
C ILE A 94 -14.23 3.36 -12.11
N GLN A 95 -15.37 2.88 -11.57
CA GLN A 95 -16.41 2.24 -12.36
C GLN A 95 -17.01 3.19 -13.41
N TYR A 96 -17.35 4.41 -13.01
CA TYR A 96 -17.94 5.38 -13.94
C TYR A 96 -16.97 5.85 -15.02
N VAL A 97 -15.71 6.06 -14.63
CA VAL A 97 -14.65 6.36 -15.60
C VAL A 97 -14.51 5.22 -16.62
N ALA A 98 -14.49 3.97 -16.17
CA ALA A 98 -14.37 2.83 -17.07
C ALA A 98 -15.59 2.66 -17.99
N ILE A 99 -16.81 2.87 -17.48
CA ILE A 99 -18.05 2.79 -18.28
C ILE A 99 -18.07 3.90 -19.31
N GLY A 100 -17.80 5.15 -18.93
CA GLY A 100 -17.86 6.28 -19.83
C GLY A 100 -16.74 6.30 -20.88
N SER A 101 -15.61 5.65 -20.62
CA SER A 101 -14.55 5.41 -21.62
C SER A 101 -14.78 4.15 -22.48
N HIS A 102 -15.96 3.53 -22.39
CA HIS A 102 -16.31 2.28 -23.07
C HIS A 102 -15.37 1.11 -22.74
N GLY A 103 -14.76 1.13 -21.54
CA GLY A 103 -13.87 0.10 -21.06
C GLY A 103 -14.61 -1.17 -20.64
N VAL A 104 -13.91 -2.30 -20.68
CA VAL A 104 -14.42 -3.58 -20.17
C VAL A 104 -14.16 -3.67 -18.68
N VAL A 105 -15.22 -3.79 -17.87
CA VAL A 105 -15.14 -3.91 -16.41
C VAL A 105 -15.40 -5.35 -15.98
N GLY A 106 -14.43 -5.97 -15.32
CA GLY A 106 -14.60 -7.24 -14.62
C GLY A 106 -14.75 -7.00 -13.12
N TYR A 107 -15.65 -7.73 -12.46
CA TYR A 107 -15.88 -7.66 -11.03
C TYR A 107 -15.40 -8.94 -10.35
N ILE A 108 -14.74 -8.81 -9.20
CA ILE A 108 -14.36 -9.94 -8.38
C ILE A 108 -15.00 -9.83 -6.99
N SER A 109 -15.44 -10.98 -6.47
CA SER A 109 -16.15 -11.05 -5.18
C SER A 109 -15.22 -11.03 -3.96
N SER A 110 -13.91 -11.27 -4.15
CA SER A 110 -12.95 -11.38 -3.05
C SER A 110 -11.56 -10.94 -3.45
N ALA A 111 -10.99 -10.02 -2.68
CA ALA A 111 -9.60 -9.57 -2.84
C ALA A 111 -8.56 -10.71 -2.68
N LYS A 112 -8.92 -11.84 -2.04
CA LYS A 112 -8.05 -13.02 -1.93
C LYS A 112 -7.76 -13.66 -3.30
N ARG A 113 -8.67 -13.52 -4.27
CA ARG A 113 -8.53 -14.05 -5.63
C ARG A 113 -7.85 -13.10 -6.61
N LEU A 114 -7.54 -11.88 -6.18
CA LEU A 114 -7.07 -10.80 -7.06
C LEU A 114 -5.93 -11.25 -8.00
N LEU A 115 -4.87 -11.85 -7.47
CA LEU A 115 -3.71 -12.26 -8.29
C LEU A 115 -4.05 -13.35 -9.32
N ALA A 116 -4.98 -14.26 -9.01
CA ALA A 116 -5.43 -15.26 -9.95
C ALA A 116 -6.30 -14.65 -11.05
N ASP A 117 -7.21 -13.77 -10.65
CA ASP A 117 -8.17 -13.13 -11.55
C ASP A 117 -7.48 -12.08 -12.46
N LEU A 118 -6.43 -11.40 -12.00
CA LEU A 118 -5.58 -10.54 -12.84
C LEU A 118 -4.98 -11.28 -14.03
N ARG A 119 -4.48 -12.50 -13.81
CA ARG A 119 -3.91 -13.33 -14.89
C ARG A 119 -4.96 -13.78 -15.91
N GLY A 120 -6.16 -14.14 -15.42
CA GLY A 120 -7.27 -14.61 -16.28
C GLY A 120 -7.93 -13.47 -17.06
N PHE A 121 -8.22 -12.36 -16.39
CA PHE A 121 -8.92 -11.21 -16.98
C PHE A 121 -8.00 -10.36 -17.88
N LYS A 122 -6.68 -10.32 -17.60
CA LYS A 122 -5.66 -9.56 -18.35
C LYS A 122 -6.01 -8.06 -18.45
N PRO A 123 -6.14 -7.34 -17.33
CA PRO A 123 -6.47 -5.92 -17.35
C PRO A 123 -5.34 -5.10 -17.98
N THR A 124 -5.69 -3.92 -18.49
CA THR A 124 -4.71 -2.94 -19.01
C THR A 124 -4.31 -1.92 -17.95
N TYR A 125 -5.17 -1.71 -16.96
CA TYR A 125 -4.89 -0.85 -15.82
C TYR A 125 -5.51 -1.42 -14.54
N LEU A 126 -4.88 -1.05 -13.41
CA LEU A 126 -5.32 -1.42 -12.07
C LEU A 126 -5.28 -0.19 -11.18
N LEU A 127 -6.42 0.13 -10.55
CA LEU A 127 -6.49 1.13 -9.50
C LEU A 127 -6.68 0.42 -8.16
N GLY A 128 -5.82 0.77 -7.21
CA GLY A 128 -5.82 0.11 -5.91
C GLY A 128 -5.40 1.03 -4.77
N VAL A 129 -5.36 0.44 -3.60
CA VAL A 129 -4.80 1.02 -2.38
C VAL A 129 -3.40 0.44 -2.15
N PRO A 130 -2.52 1.07 -1.33
CA PRO A 130 -1.15 0.63 -1.11
C PRO A 130 -0.99 -0.86 -0.85
N ARG A 131 -1.84 -1.41 0.02
CA ARG A 131 -1.80 -2.84 0.41
C ARG A 131 -1.88 -3.83 -0.77
N VAL A 132 -2.48 -3.44 -1.86
CA VAL A 132 -2.55 -4.28 -3.09
C VAL A 132 -1.18 -4.41 -3.72
N PHE A 133 -0.47 -3.31 -3.86
CA PHE A 133 0.86 -3.25 -4.47
C PHE A 133 1.91 -3.90 -3.57
N GLU A 134 1.82 -3.70 -2.26
CA GLU A 134 2.61 -4.39 -1.25
C GLU A 134 2.43 -5.91 -1.34
N LYS A 135 1.19 -6.40 -1.45
CA LYS A 135 0.92 -7.84 -1.63
C LYS A 135 1.52 -8.40 -2.91
N VAL A 136 1.45 -7.67 -4.02
CA VAL A 136 2.07 -8.09 -5.30
C VAL A 136 3.59 -8.21 -5.13
N TYR A 137 4.22 -7.19 -4.55
CA TYR A 137 5.66 -7.18 -4.26
C TYR A 137 6.07 -8.30 -3.31
N ASN A 138 5.38 -8.42 -2.18
CA ASN A 138 5.68 -9.40 -1.14
C ASN A 138 5.53 -10.85 -1.66
N ALA A 139 4.46 -11.13 -2.42
CA ALA A 139 4.26 -12.45 -3.03
C ALA A 139 5.40 -12.83 -4.00
N ALA A 140 5.92 -11.85 -4.75
CA ALA A 140 7.04 -12.07 -5.65
C ALA A 140 8.36 -12.25 -4.88
N SER A 141 8.60 -11.46 -3.84
CA SER A 141 9.76 -11.55 -2.96
C SER A 141 9.83 -12.90 -2.24
N GLN A 142 8.71 -13.36 -1.68
CA GLN A 142 8.60 -14.65 -1.02
C GLN A 142 8.87 -15.82 -1.99
N LYS A 143 8.32 -15.75 -3.21
CA LYS A 143 8.59 -16.76 -4.24
C LYS A 143 10.06 -16.84 -4.61
N ALA A 144 10.80 -15.73 -4.53
CA ALA A 144 12.25 -15.69 -4.73
C ALA A 144 13.01 -16.36 -3.57
N GLY A 145 12.49 -16.31 -2.35
CA GLY A 145 13.07 -16.93 -1.16
C GLY A 145 14.36 -16.26 -0.67
N ALA A 146 15.05 -16.89 0.27
CA ALA A 146 16.26 -16.32 0.92
C ALA A 146 17.59 -16.60 0.19
N GLY A 147 17.62 -17.55 -0.75
CA GLY A 147 18.86 -17.99 -1.42
C GLY A 147 19.34 -17.02 -2.51
N LEU A 148 20.02 -17.58 -3.52
CA LEU A 148 20.56 -16.82 -4.65
C LEU A 148 19.49 -16.03 -5.41
N LYS A 149 18.28 -16.62 -5.57
CA LYS A 149 17.14 -15.96 -6.20
C LYS A 149 16.64 -14.77 -5.38
N GLY A 150 16.61 -14.88 -4.04
CA GLY A 150 16.24 -13.75 -3.17
C GLY A 150 17.23 -12.60 -3.25
N ARG A 151 18.53 -12.90 -3.30
CA ARG A 151 19.59 -11.87 -3.52
C ARG A 151 19.45 -11.21 -4.90
N LEU A 152 19.10 -11.98 -5.92
CA LEU A 152 18.83 -11.45 -7.25
C LEU A 152 17.61 -10.53 -7.23
N PHE A 153 16.54 -10.92 -6.52
CA PHE A 153 15.33 -10.11 -6.38
C PHE A 153 15.62 -8.79 -5.67
N ALA A 154 16.38 -8.82 -4.56
CA ALA A 154 16.77 -7.59 -3.84
C ALA A 154 17.58 -6.63 -4.72
N LYS A 155 18.58 -7.15 -5.46
CA LYS A 155 19.36 -6.34 -6.41
C LYS A 155 18.51 -5.78 -7.56
N ALA A 156 17.54 -6.56 -8.04
CA ALA A 156 16.62 -6.12 -9.06
C ALA A 156 15.68 -5.01 -8.52
N PHE A 157 15.24 -5.10 -7.26
CA PHE A 157 14.47 -4.05 -6.59
C PHE A 157 15.26 -2.73 -6.58
N ASP A 158 16.49 -2.76 -6.04
CA ASP A 158 17.36 -1.57 -5.99
C ASP A 158 17.60 -0.99 -7.39
N HIS A 159 17.80 -1.86 -8.38
CA HIS A 159 18.01 -1.44 -9.77
C HIS A 159 16.77 -0.76 -10.36
N PHE A 160 15.56 -1.33 -10.20
CA PHE A 160 14.33 -0.73 -10.73
C PHE A 160 14.00 0.59 -10.05
N VAL A 161 14.24 0.68 -8.73
CA VAL A 161 14.08 1.94 -7.99
C VAL A 161 15.02 3.01 -8.55
N GLN A 162 16.31 2.68 -8.72
CA GLN A 162 17.29 3.64 -9.23
C GLN A 162 17.02 4.00 -10.70
N TRP A 163 16.65 3.02 -11.53
CA TRP A 163 16.27 3.24 -12.92
C TRP A 163 15.14 4.26 -13.05
N SER A 164 14.07 4.09 -12.28
CA SER A 164 12.94 5.01 -12.26
C SER A 164 13.35 6.41 -11.77
N LYS A 165 14.19 6.51 -10.74
CA LYS A 165 14.70 7.79 -10.24
C LYS A 165 15.53 8.52 -11.29
N ASP A 166 16.39 7.80 -12.00
CA ASP A 166 17.23 8.36 -13.07
C ASP A 166 16.38 8.85 -14.26
N GLU A 167 15.38 8.07 -14.69
CA GLU A 167 14.45 8.47 -15.76
C GLU A 167 13.65 9.73 -15.39
N MET A 168 13.12 9.80 -14.17
CA MET A 168 12.37 10.98 -13.69
C MET A 168 13.26 12.22 -13.57
N ALA A 169 14.55 12.04 -13.29
CA ALA A 169 15.53 13.13 -13.29
C ALA A 169 15.99 13.55 -14.71
N GLY A 170 15.43 12.94 -15.77
CA GLY A 170 15.84 13.19 -17.16
C GLY A 170 17.23 12.61 -17.50
N GLY A 171 17.67 11.62 -16.75
CA GLY A 171 18.96 10.95 -16.93
C GLY A 171 19.02 10.05 -18.16
N HIS A 172 20.22 9.87 -18.70
CA HIS A 172 20.49 8.93 -19.79
C HIS A 172 21.18 7.69 -19.28
N HIS A 173 20.61 6.53 -19.57
CA HIS A 173 21.18 5.25 -19.18
C HIS A 173 22.28 4.82 -20.15
N SER A 174 23.44 4.42 -19.60
CA SER A 174 24.55 3.83 -20.38
C SER A 174 24.13 2.50 -21.02
N LEU A 175 24.88 2.07 -22.05
CA LEU A 175 24.61 0.76 -22.69
C LEU A 175 24.70 -0.39 -21.68
N GLY A 176 25.65 -0.35 -20.74
CA GLY A 176 25.78 -1.35 -19.68
C GLY A 176 24.57 -1.37 -18.74
N ALA A 177 24.04 -0.20 -18.36
CA ALA A 177 22.84 -0.09 -17.53
C ALA A 177 21.60 -0.66 -18.26
N ARG A 178 21.47 -0.44 -19.58
CA ARG A 178 20.38 -1.00 -20.39
C ARG A 178 20.45 -2.52 -20.50
N ILE A 179 21.66 -3.09 -20.65
CA ILE A 179 21.85 -4.55 -20.67
C ILE A 179 21.46 -5.14 -19.30
N GLN A 180 21.92 -4.51 -18.21
CA GLN A 180 21.56 -4.93 -16.85
C GLN A 180 20.06 -4.82 -16.60
N HIS A 181 19.42 -3.75 -17.04
CA HIS A 181 17.98 -3.56 -16.95
C HIS A 181 17.22 -4.66 -17.68
N SER A 182 17.59 -4.94 -18.94
CA SER A 182 17.00 -6.03 -19.71
C SER A 182 17.14 -7.39 -19.03
N PHE A 183 18.28 -7.67 -18.39
CA PHE A 183 18.47 -8.89 -17.61
C PHE A 183 17.49 -8.97 -16.42
N TYR A 184 17.34 -7.88 -15.64
CA TYR A 184 16.39 -7.87 -14.52
C TYR A 184 14.94 -7.93 -14.99
N MET A 185 14.61 -7.29 -16.12
CA MET A 185 13.28 -7.39 -16.74
C MET A 185 12.94 -8.83 -17.14
N GLN A 186 13.88 -9.56 -17.75
CA GLN A 186 13.66 -10.95 -18.17
C GLN A 186 13.56 -11.93 -16.98
N THR A 187 14.25 -11.66 -15.89
CA THR A 187 14.29 -12.54 -14.71
C THR A 187 13.20 -12.18 -13.70
N VAL A 188 13.35 -11.08 -12.97
CA VAL A 188 12.42 -10.64 -11.91
C VAL A 188 11.20 -9.96 -12.50
N GLY A 189 11.39 -9.05 -13.46
CA GLY A 189 10.31 -8.27 -14.08
C GLY A 189 9.25 -9.14 -14.74
N SER A 190 9.66 -10.21 -15.44
CA SER A 190 8.74 -11.16 -16.08
C SER A 190 7.79 -11.84 -15.07
N SER A 191 8.27 -12.15 -13.87
CA SER A 191 7.47 -12.76 -12.81
C SER A 191 6.40 -11.79 -12.27
N ILE A 192 6.77 -10.51 -12.06
CA ILE A 192 5.86 -9.45 -11.62
C ILE A 192 4.82 -9.15 -12.72
N ARG A 193 5.26 -8.98 -13.97
CA ARG A 193 4.34 -8.78 -15.10
C ARG A 193 3.35 -9.93 -15.26
N SER A 194 3.82 -11.16 -15.09
CA SER A 194 2.93 -12.34 -15.11
C SER A 194 1.91 -12.30 -13.96
N ALA A 195 2.26 -11.77 -12.80
CA ALA A 195 1.34 -11.64 -11.68
C ALA A 195 0.29 -10.54 -11.89
N LEU A 196 0.70 -9.39 -12.46
CA LEU A 196 -0.18 -8.26 -12.79
C LEU A 196 -1.05 -8.52 -14.03
N GLY A 197 -0.64 -9.43 -14.90
CA GLY A 197 -1.25 -9.71 -16.19
C GLY A 197 -0.45 -9.13 -17.36
N PRO A 198 -0.44 -9.84 -18.52
CA PRO A 198 0.45 -9.50 -19.65
C PRO A 198 0.13 -8.15 -20.31
N ASN A 199 -1.11 -7.67 -20.17
CA ASN A 199 -1.58 -6.44 -20.81
C ASN A 199 -1.49 -5.21 -19.89
N MET A 200 -0.98 -5.37 -18.66
CA MET A 200 -0.87 -4.27 -17.69
C MET A 200 0.05 -3.17 -18.21
N LYS A 201 -0.47 -1.96 -18.26
CA LYS A 201 0.25 -0.74 -18.65
C LYS A 201 0.25 0.32 -17.54
N TRP A 202 -0.85 0.39 -16.77
CA TRP A 202 -1.06 1.44 -15.79
C TRP A 202 -1.38 0.88 -14.43
N LEU A 203 -0.68 1.39 -13.43
CA LEU A 203 -0.97 1.17 -12.03
C LEU A 203 -1.26 2.51 -11.38
N ALA A 204 -2.37 2.63 -10.69
CA ALA A 204 -2.72 3.85 -9.97
C ALA A 204 -3.01 3.54 -8.50
N CYS A 205 -2.40 4.30 -7.61
CA CYS A 205 -2.57 4.16 -6.16
C CYS A 205 -3.22 5.39 -5.56
N GLY A 206 -4.17 5.17 -4.66
CA GLY A 206 -4.83 6.25 -3.94
C GLY A 206 -5.43 5.78 -2.61
N GLY A 207 -5.95 6.76 -1.85
CA GLY A 207 -6.67 6.50 -0.61
C GLY A 207 -5.82 6.36 0.65
N ALA A 208 -4.51 6.13 0.53
CA ALA A 208 -3.53 6.16 1.62
C ALA A 208 -2.13 6.41 1.03
N PRO A 209 -1.15 6.85 1.84
CA PRO A 209 0.23 6.97 1.41
C PRO A 209 0.81 5.64 0.91
N LEU A 210 1.67 5.71 -0.09
CA LEU A 210 2.45 4.58 -0.59
C LEU A 210 3.93 4.89 -0.45
N ASN A 211 4.71 3.91 -0.04
CA ASN A 211 6.16 4.04 0.00
C ASN A 211 6.73 4.40 -1.38
N ALA A 212 7.57 5.44 -1.41
CA ALA A 212 8.14 5.97 -2.66
C ALA A 212 9.03 4.94 -3.39
N ASP A 213 9.82 4.14 -2.67
CA ASP A 213 10.65 3.12 -3.30
C ASP A 213 9.81 2.02 -3.97
N LEU A 214 8.64 1.69 -3.39
CA LEU A 214 7.71 0.74 -4.01
C LEU A 214 7.07 1.33 -5.28
N ALA A 215 6.72 2.62 -5.28
CA ALA A 215 6.23 3.30 -6.48
C ALA A 215 7.30 3.35 -7.57
N HIS A 216 8.55 3.72 -7.22
CA HIS A 216 9.69 3.67 -8.14
C HIS A 216 9.96 2.27 -8.67
N PHE A 217 9.85 1.24 -7.82
CA PHE A 217 10.00 -0.15 -8.24
C PHE A 217 9.05 -0.50 -9.39
N PHE A 218 7.77 -0.16 -9.28
CA PHE A 218 6.81 -0.43 -10.35
C PHE A 218 7.01 0.46 -11.57
N ASN A 219 7.40 1.72 -11.39
CA ASN A 219 7.74 2.62 -12.49
C ASN A 219 9.03 2.22 -13.23
N GLY A 220 9.90 1.45 -12.58
CA GLY A 220 11.10 0.91 -13.20
C GLY A 220 10.85 -0.23 -14.20
N PHE A 221 9.61 -0.67 -14.40
CA PHE A 221 9.30 -1.72 -15.38
C PHE A 221 8.96 -1.13 -16.74
N ASP A 222 9.63 -1.59 -17.79
CA ASP A 222 9.33 -1.16 -19.16
C ASP A 222 7.84 -1.28 -19.50
N GLY A 223 7.23 -0.18 -19.95
CA GLY A 223 5.83 -0.13 -20.37
C GLY A 223 4.81 -0.31 -19.24
N ILE A 224 5.18 -0.05 -18.00
CA ILE A 224 4.29 0.17 -16.87
C ILE A 224 4.50 1.60 -16.37
N THR A 225 3.40 2.35 -16.24
CA THR A 225 3.39 3.65 -15.58
C THR A 225 2.65 3.51 -14.25
N PHE A 226 3.30 3.87 -13.16
CA PHE A 226 2.70 3.92 -11.83
C PHE A 226 2.44 5.35 -11.42
N ILE A 227 1.18 5.69 -11.15
CA ILE A 227 0.75 7.02 -10.74
C ILE A 227 0.11 7.00 -9.35
N GLN A 228 0.16 8.14 -8.68
CA GLN A 228 -0.51 8.35 -7.40
C GLN A 228 -1.55 9.45 -7.53
N GLY A 229 -2.59 9.36 -6.70
CA GLY A 229 -3.61 10.40 -6.63
C GLY A 229 -4.16 10.55 -5.23
N TYR A 230 -4.68 11.74 -4.94
CA TYR A 230 -5.27 12.10 -3.67
C TYR A 230 -6.71 12.56 -3.85
N GLY A 231 -7.51 12.21 -2.88
CA GLY A 231 -8.88 12.67 -2.75
C GLY A 231 -9.53 12.06 -1.53
N MET A 232 -10.68 12.57 -1.22
CA MET A 232 -11.48 12.13 -0.08
C MET A 232 -12.94 11.98 -0.53
N THR A 233 -13.78 11.44 0.33
CA THR A 233 -15.21 11.31 0.00
C THR A 233 -15.83 12.67 -0.26
N GLU A 234 -15.41 13.69 0.48
CA GLU A 234 -15.86 15.07 0.37
C GLU A 234 -15.43 15.75 -0.95
N THR A 235 -14.51 15.16 -1.70
CA THR A 235 -14.11 15.62 -3.04
C THR A 235 -14.60 14.70 -4.17
N ALA A 236 -15.56 13.80 -3.87
CA ALA A 236 -16.14 12.83 -4.81
C ALA A 236 -15.09 11.90 -5.49
N ALA A 237 -14.03 11.52 -4.78
CA ALA A 237 -12.88 10.73 -5.21
C ALA A 237 -11.66 11.58 -5.61
N PRO A 238 -10.71 11.12 -6.48
CA PRO A 238 -9.43 11.84 -6.67
C PRO A 238 -9.65 13.23 -7.28
N CYS A 239 -8.96 14.19 -6.72
CA CYS A 239 -8.93 15.58 -7.19
C CYS A 239 -7.50 16.07 -7.50
N LEU A 240 -6.48 15.38 -6.99
CA LEU A 240 -5.08 15.54 -7.36
C LEU A 240 -4.61 14.20 -7.92
N VAL A 241 -3.88 14.23 -9.02
CA VAL A 241 -3.38 13.03 -9.70
C VAL A 241 -2.05 13.33 -10.36
N ASN A 242 -1.12 12.40 -10.34
CA ASN A 242 0.06 12.44 -11.21
C ASN A 242 -0.37 12.16 -12.66
N PHE A 243 0.09 12.97 -13.58
CA PHE A 243 -0.12 12.79 -15.02
C PHE A 243 0.99 11.93 -15.61
N GLN A 244 0.75 11.38 -16.80
CA GLN A 244 1.75 10.55 -17.46
C GLN A 244 3.04 11.30 -17.77
N ASP A 245 2.90 12.51 -18.29
CA ASP A 245 3.99 13.41 -18.69
C ASP A 245 4.50 14.28 -17.53
N ALA A 246 3.89 14.18 -16.37
CA ALA A 246 4.21 14.95 -15.17
C ALA A 246 3.96 14.12 -13.92
N ASN A 247 4.72 13.03 -13.79
CA ASN A 247 4.66 12.09 -12.66
C ASN A 247 5.83 12.36 -11.70
N GLU A 248 5.50 12.67 -10.46
CA GLU A 248 6.47 12.88 -9.37
C GLU A 248 6.17 11.89 -8.25
N VAL A 249 7.04 10.88 -8.11
CA VAL A 249 6.89 9.88 -7.06
C VAL A 249 7.05 10.50 -5.67
N GLY A 250 6.15 10.15 -4.75
CA GLY A 250 6.07 10.75 -3.42
C GLY A 250 5.10 11.93 -3.35
N SER A 251 4.76 12.54 -4.49
CA SER A 251 3.66 13.51 -4.56
C SER A 251 2.33 12.79 -4.81
N VAL A 252 1.25 13.49 -4.50
CA VAL A 252 -0.10 13.09 -4.89
C VAL A 252 -0.55 13.72 -6.21
N GLY A 253 0.40 14.29 -6.96
CA GLY A 253 0.18 14.94 -8.25
C GLY A 253 -0.17 16.41 -8.15
N ARG A 254 -0.77 16.92 -9.23
CA ARG A 254 -1.22 18.30 -9.38
C ARG A 254 -2.74 18.37 -9.41
N PRO A 255 -3.32 19.56 -9.13
CA PRO A 255 -4.76 19.76 -9.30
C PRO A 255 -5.14 19.60 -10.77
N GLY A 256 -6.26 18.90 -11.00
CA GLY A 256 -6.94 18.94 -12.28
C GLY A 256 -7.75 20.23 -12.42
N CYS A 257 -9.03 20.12 -12.79
CA CYS A 257 -9.93 21.28 -12.97
C CYS A 257 -10.48 21.82 -11.62
N ILE A 258 -9.61 22.01 -10.62
CA ILE A 258 -9.95 22.52 -9.29
C ILE A 258 -8.93 23.56 -8.83
N SER A 259 -9.28 24.33 -7.80
CA SER A 259 -8.35 25.24 -7.11
C SER A 259 -7.88 24.62 -5.80
N ILE A 260 -6.61 24.80 -5.49
CA ILE A 260 -5.99 24.43 -4.23
C ILE A 260 -5.26 25.62 -3.60
N ARG A 261 -5.11 25.61 -2.29
CA ARG A 261 -4.22 26.52 -1.55
C ARG A 261 -3.84 25.85 -0.22
N LEU A 262 -2.79 26.34 0.41
CA LEU A 262 -2.48 26.06 1.79
C LEU A 262 -3.07 27.17 2.69
N ALA A 263 -3.60 26.77 3.84
CA ALA A 263 -3.93 27.69 4.92
C ALA A 263 -2.64 28.09 5.68
N ASP A 264 -2.74 29.02 6.64
CA ASP A 264 -1.58 29.52 7.42
C ASP A 264 -0.88 28.41 8.24
N ASP A 265 -1.57 27.32 8.49
CA ASP A 265 -1.07 26.15 9.23
C ASP A 265 -0.75 24.96 8.34
N ASP A 266 -0.48 25.20 7.06
CA ASP A 266 -0.16 24.22 6.01
C ASP A 266 -1.29 23.23 5.70
N GLU A 267 -2.53 23.49 6.16
CA GLU A 267 -3.68 22.66 5.78
C GLU A 267 -4.02 22.85 4.29
N LEU A 268 -4.11 21.72 3.57
CA LEU A 268 -4.57 21.72 2.18
C LEU A 268 -6.05 22.11 2.12
N MET A 269 -6.35 23.14 1.36
CA MET A 269 -7.72 23.59 1.09
C MET A 269 -8.05 23.38 -0.39
N ILE A 270 -9.28 22.91 -0.67
CA ILE A 270 -9.75 22.56 -2.01
C ILE A 270 -11.04 23.30 -2.31
N LYS A 271 -11.15 23.85 -3.53
CA LYS A 271 -12.37 24.47 -4.05
C LYS A 271 -12.62 24.03 -5.49
N GLY A 272 -13.82 23.54 -5.76
CA GLY A 272 -14.20 23.13 -7.12
C GLY A 272 -15.58 22.48 -7.16
N PRO A 273 -16.08 22.20 -8.37
CA PRO A 273 -17.38 21.53 -8.56
C PRO A 273 -17.42 20.10 -7.99
N ASN A 274 -16.27 19.50 -7.67
CA ASN A 274 -16.13 18.20 -7.05
C ASN A 274 -16.39 18.21 -5.54
N VAL A 275 -16.41 19.39 -4.90
CA VAL A 275 -16.61 19.53 -3.45
C VAL A 275 -18.06 19.25 -3.08
N PHE A 276 -18.26 18.44 -2.06
CA PHE A 276 -19.54 17.92 -1.60
C PHE A 276 -20.55 19.01 -1.17
N LEU A 277 -21.83 18.62 -1.07
CA LEU A 277 -22.92 19.51 -0.63
C LEU A 277 -22.91 19.77 0.89
N GLY A 278 -22.27 18.88 1.66
CA GLY A 278 -22.23 18.92 3.11
C GLY A 278 -22.51 17.56 3.74
N TYR A 279 -22.55 17.52 5.07
CA TYR A 279 -22.83 16.31 5.84
C TYR A 279 -24.33 16.18 6.12
N TYR A 280 -24.91 15.03 5.79
CA TYR A 280 -26.32 14.74 5.95
C TYR A 280 -26.78 14.91 7.40
N LYS A 281 -27.75 15.80 7.62
CA LYS A 281 -28.28 16.17 8.93
C LYS A 281 -27.25 16.66 9.97
N GLN A 282 -26.10 17.21 9.50
CA GLN A 282 -25.04 17.72 10.36
C GLN A 282 -24.54 19.12 9.91
N PRO A 283 -25.39 20.17 10.00
CA PRO A 283 -25.08 21.50 9.48
C PRO A 283 -23.87 22.16 10.16
N GLN A 284 -23.68 21.93 11.47
CA GLN A 284 -22.51 22.49 12.20
C GLN A 284 -21.20 21.92 11.66
N ARG A 285 -21.13 20.58 11.47
CA ARG A 285 -19.95 19.96 10.90
C ARG A 285 -19.71 20.35 9.44
N THR A 286 -20.78 20.65 8.72
CA THR A 286 -20.65 21.19 7.35
C THR A 286 -20.01 22.57 7.39
N ALA A 287 -20.44 23.45 8.29
CA ALA A 287 -19.88 24.79 8.47
C ALA A 287 -18.43 24.77 8.99
N GLU A 288 -18.03 23.74 9.74
CA GLU A 288 -16.64 23.52 10.14
C GLU A 288 -15.74 23.07 8.97
N ALA A 289 -16.31 22.32 8.01
CA ALA A 289 -15.57 21.77 6.89
C ALA A 289 -15.54 22.67 5.65
N LEU A 290 -16.57 23.51 5.45
CA LEU A 290 -16.72 24.39 4.29
C LEU A 290 -16.74 25.86 4.73
N THR A 291 -15.86 26.65 4.12
CA THR A 291 -15.94 28.11 4.28
C THR A 291 -17.15 28.67 3.52
N SER A 292 -17.58 29.88 3.87
CA SER A 292 -18.73 30.56 3.23
C SER A 292 -18.52 30.84 1.74
N ASP A 293 -17.26 30.91 1.29
CA ASP A 293 -16.88 31.09 -0.10
C ASP A 293 -16.51 29.77 -0.83
N GLY A 294 -16.79 28.62 -0.19
CA GLY A 294 -16.76 27.29 -0.81
C GLY A 294 -15.41 26.55 -0.80
N TRP A 295 -14.48 26.92 0.07
CA TRP A 295 -13.27 26.13 0.30
C TRP A 295 -13.54 24.99 1.29
N LEU A 296 -13.09 23.81 0.95
CA LEU A 296 -13.09 22.63 1.82
C LEU A 296 -11.81 22.61 2.65
N HIS A 297 -11.94 22.53 3.97
CA HIS A 297 -10.89 22.14 4.90
C HIS A 297 -10.71 20.64 4.86
N THR A 298 -9.58 20.16 4.31
CA THR A 298 -9.35 18.71 4.16
C THR A 298 -8.95 18.04 5.47
N GLY A 299 -8.36 18.78 6.38
CA GLY A 299 -7.71 18.28 7.59
C GLY A 299 -6.37 17.60 7.32
N ASP A 300 -5.90 17.60 6.08
CA ASP A 300 -4.61 17.06 5.67
C ASP A 300 -3.60 18.21 5.51
N LEU A 301 -2.39 18.03 6.01
CA LEU A 301 -1.28 18.97 5.86
C LEU A 301 -0.50 18.64 4.59
N ALA A 302 -0.03 19.67 3.89
CA ALA A 302 0.67 19.50 2.63
C ALA A 302 1.75 20.55 2.41
N THR A 303 2.64 20.25 1.45
CA THR A 303 3.52 21.23 0.80
C THR A 303 3.27 21.21 -0.70
N ILE A 304 3.55 22.31 -1.37
CA ILE A 304 3.43 22.45 -2.82
C ILE A 304 4.78 22.92 -3.33
N ASP A 305 5.37 22.18 -4.29
CA ASP A 305 6.63 22.57 -4.89
C ASP A 305 6.45 23.63 -6.00
N ASP A 306 7.56 24.20 -6.48
CA ASP A 306 7.56 25.24 -7.54
C ASP A 306 6.96 24.78 -8.86
N ARG A 307 6.85 23.45 -9.07
CA ARG A 307 6.23 22.85 -10.26
C ARG A 307 4.73 22.58 -10.05
N GLY A 308 4.19 22.86 -8.85
CA GLY A 308 2.80 22.67 -8.47
C GLY A 308 2.45 21.24 -8.01
N PHE A 309 3.42 20.38 -7.74
CA PHE A 309 3.18 19.07 -7.14
C PHE A 309 2.87 19.21 -5.66
N VAL A 310 1.87 18.46 -5.21
CA VAL A 310 1.41 18.45 -3.82
C VAL A 310 1.95 17.22 -3.11
N PHE A 311 2.53 17.43 -1.93
CA PHE A 311 3.03 16.37 -1.05
C PHE A 311 2.24 16.41 0.25
N ILE A 312 1.53 15.34 0.58
CA ILE A 312 0.83 15.21 1.87
C ILE A 312 1.85 14.89 2.95
N THR A 313 1.96 15.75 3.95
CA THR A 313 2.94 15.62 5.05
C THR A 313 2.34 15.07 6.33
N GLY A 314 1.01 14.99 6.42
CA GLY A 314 0.33 14.42 7.57
C GLY A 314 -1.14 14.80 7.68
N ARG A 315 -1.72 14.50 8.84
CA ARG A 315 -3.08 14.90 9.19
C ARG A 315 -3.08 15.80 10.40
N LYS A 316 -3.78 16.90 10.33
CA LYS A 316 -3.89 17.90 11.42
C LYS A 316 -4.34 17.28 12.75
N LYS A 317 -5.27 16.32 12.70
CA LYS A 317 -5.80 15.61 13.88
C LYS A 317 -4.87 14.53 14.43
N ASP A 318 -3.91 14.09 13.63
CA ASP A 318 -2.99 13.01 13.99
C ASP A 318 -1.63 13.57 14.45
N ILE A 319 -1.44 14.88 14.39
CA ILE A 319 -0.22 15.54 14.90
C ILE A 319 -0.05 15.20 16.38
N ILE A 320 1.11 14.70 16.71
CA ILE A 320 1.56 14.40 18.07
C ILE A 320 2.22 15.64 18.64
N ILE A 321 1.71 16.13 19.76
CA ILE A 321 2.35 17.23 20.52
C ILE A 321 3.04 16.61 21.72
N THR A 322 4.35 16.48 21.66
CA THR A 322 5.12 15.89 22.76
C THR A 322 5.06 16.74 24.02
N ALA A 323 5.40 16.19 25.19
CA ALA A 323 5.51 16.93 26.43
C ALA A 323 6.50 18.11 26.34
N GLY A 324 7.44 18.08 25.40
CA GLY A 324 8.36 19.19 25.09
C GLY A 324 7.78 20.24 24.14
N GLY A 325 6.50 20.14 23.76
CA GLY A 325 5.81 21.08 22.88
C GLY A 325 6.18 20.97 21.39
N LYS A 326 6.82 19.88 20.97
CA LYS A 326 7.16 19.66 19.55
C LYS A 326 6.01 19.01 18.82
N ASN A 327 5.59 19.58 17.70
CA ASN A 327 4.62 19.03 16.77
C ASN A 327 5.31 18.01 15.86
N ILE A 328 4.77 16.80 15.76
CA ILE A 328 5.35 15.70 15.00
C ILE A 328 4.24 15.03 14.20
N SER A 329 4.43 14.91 12.89
CA SER A 329 3.58 14.08 12.03
C SER A 329 4.00 12.62 12.18
N PRO A 330 3.11 11.70 12.59
CA PRO A 330 3.45 10.27 12.70
C PRO A 330 3.58 9.58 11.33
N ALA A 331 2.84 10.04 10.33
CA ALA A 331 2.69 9.37 9.05
C ALA A 331 4.03 9.06 8.33
N PRO A 332 5.00 9.98 8.21
CA PRO A 332 6.26 9.67 7.52
C PRO A 332 7.06 8.52 8.17
N MET A 333 6.97 8.38 9.49
CA MET A 333 7.62 7.28 10.20
C MET A 333 6.85 5.97 10.03
N GLU A 334 5.52 6.03 10.16
CA GLU A 334 4.63 4.88 9.96
C GLU A 334 4.77 4.30 8.55
N ASP A 335 4.83 5.15 7.53
CA ASP A 335 5.01 4.75 6.14
C ASP A 335 6.30 3.97 5.91
N VAL A 336 7.41 4.40 6.53
CA VAL A 336 8.68 3.66 6.44
C VAL A 336 8.61 2.34 7.21
N ILE A 337 8.06 2.31 8.41
CA ILE A 337 7.95 1.09 9.23
C ILE A 337 7.02 0.07 8.54
N ASN A 338 5.94 0.52 7.93
CA ASN A 338 4.99 -0.34 7.19
C ASN A 338 5.61 -0.99 5.95
N THR A 339 6.80 -0.56 5.50
CA THR A 339 7.54 -1.28 4.44
C THR A 339 8.22 -2.56 4.94
N CYS A 340 8.25 -2.82 6.23
CA CYS A 340 8.74 -4.07 6.78
C CYS A 340 7.82 -5.23 6.32
N PRO A 341 8.38 -6.30 5.71
CA PRO A 341 7.58 -7.34 5.07
C PRO A 341 6.67 -8.13 6.01
N ILE A 342 6.90 -8.04 7.32
CA ILE A 342 6.10 -8.74 8.34
C ILE A 342 5.16 -7.80 9.12
N VAL A 343 5.22 -6.48 8.89
CA VAL A 343 4.37 -5.50 9.58
C VAL A 343 3.08 -5.30 8.79
N ALA A 344 1.94 -5.41 9.48
CA ALA A 344 0.63 -5.05 8.94
C ALA A 344 0.36 -3.57 9.11
N HIS A 345 0.54 -3.06 10.33
CA HIS A 345 0.36 -1.65 10.65
C HIS A 345 1.35 -1.20 11.74
N ALA A 346 1.88 0.00 11.58
CA ALA A 346 2.60 0.73 12.62
C ALA A 346 1.77 1.92 13.09
N VAL A 347 1.70 2.14 14.40
CA VAL A 347 1.02 3.29 15.00
C VAL A 347 2.01 4.00 15.89
N VAL A 348 2.49 5.15 15.43
CA VAL A 348 3.43 6.01 16.16
C VAL A 348 2.66 6.82 17.20
N ILE A 349 3.15 6.84 18.43
CA ILE A 349 2.51 7.45 19.61
C ILE A 349 3.46 8.37 20.36
N GLY A 350 2.93 9.31 21.12
CA GLY A 350 3.78 10.23 21.90
C GLY A 350 3.10 11.53 22.32
N ASP A 351 1.78 11.65 22.07
CA ASP A 351 1.03 12.83 22.44
C ASP A 351 1.04 13.06 23.96
N GLY A 352 1.48 14.26 24.40
CA GLY A 352 1.71 14.59 25.81
C GLY A 352 2.83 13.78 26.48
N ARG A 353 3.60 12.97 25.75
CA ARG A 353 4.62 12.05 26.29
C ARG A 353 6.05 12.58 26.11
N PRO A 354 7.02 12.08 26.93
CA PRO A 354 8.39 12.60 26.90
C PRO A 354 9.20 12.19 25.67
N PHE A 355 8.75 11.20 24.90
CA PHE A 355 9.38 10.69 23.68
C PHE A 355 8.37 9.97 22.79
N ILE A 356 8.77 9.75 21.53
CA ILE A 356 7.99 9.02 20.53
C ILE A 356 8.22 7.52 20.67
N ALA A 357 7.13 6.76 20.55
CA ALA A 357 7.16 5.29 20.55
C ALA A 357 6.26 4.75 19.43
N ALA A 358 6.28 3.43 19.23
CA ALA A 358 5.43 2.77 18.23
C ALA A 358 4.78 1.50 18.76
N LEU A 359 3.53 1.27 18.36
CA LEU A 359 2.84 -0.01 18.42
C LEU A 359 2.94 -0.66 17.04
N ILE A 360 3.37 -1.90 16.98
CA ILE A 360 3.60 -2.64 15.73
C ILE A 360 2.69 -3.85 15.70
N GLU A 361 1.82 -3.90 14.71
CA GLU A 361 1.02 -5.08 14.40
C GLU A 361 1.71 -5.91 13.33
N LEU A 362 1.80 -7.22 13.53
CA LEU A 362 2.34 -8.13 12.53
C LEU A 362 1.22 -8.66 11.62
N ASP A 363 1.54 -8.86 10.34
CA ASP A 363 0.73 -9.66 9.42
C ASP A 363 1.04 -11.14 9.68
N ALA A 364 0.09 -11.89 10.23
CA ALA A 364 0.32 -13.26 10.65
C ALA A 364 0.75 -14.17 9.49
N GLU A 365 0.15 -14.04 8.31
CA GLU A 365 0.49 -14.85 7.13
C GLU A 365 1.91 -14.53 6.63
N MET A 366 2.22 -13.24 6.51
CA MET A 366 3.52 -12.78 6.04
C MET A 366 4.62 -13.11 7.03
N THR A 367 4.35 -12.99 8.33
CA THR A 367 5.30 -13.32 9.41
C THR A 367 5.63 -14.79 9.40
N ARG A 368 4.64 -15.70 9.32
CA ARG A 368 4.86 -17.14 9.24
C ARG A 368 5.66 -17.53 7.99
N SER A 369 5.35 -16.90 6.85
CA SER A 369 6.10 -17.11 5.61
C SER A 369 7.56 -16.64 5.75
N TRP A 370 7.80 -15.51 6.40
CA TRP A 370 9.14 -15.01 6.67
C TRP A 370 9.89 -15.94 7.64
N LEU A 371 9.28 -16.37 8.74
CA LEU A 371 9.86 -17.34 9.68
C LEU A 371 10.28 -18.63 8.97
N ALA A 372 9.42 -19.17 8.10
CA ALA A 372 9.75 -20.33 7.26
C ALA A 372 11.02 -20.10 6.42
N SER A 373 11.17 -18.91 5.84
CA SER A 373 12.35 -18.55 5.05
C SER A 373 13.64 -18.46 5.88
N GLN A 374 13.51 -18.24 7.20
CA GLN A 374 14.61 -18.17 8.14
C GLN A 374 14.87 -19.52 8.87
N ASN A 375 14.12 -20.56 8.52
CA ASN A 375 14.12 -21.86 9.22
C ASN A 375 13.78 -21.74 10.73
N LEU A 376 12.87 -20.83 11.06
CA LEU A 376 12.35 -20.62 12.40
C LEU A 376 10.98 -21.31 12.56
N ASP A 377 10.53 -21.48 13.81
CA ASP A 377 9.25 -22.10 14.12
C ASP A 377 8.07 -21.25 13.60
N ILE A 378 7.29 -21.83 12.69
CA ILE A 378 6.11 -21.21 12.07
C ILE A 378 4.82 -21.48 12.83
N ASP A 379 4.80 -22.49 13.72
CA ASP A 379 3.61 -22.93 14.44
C ASP A 379 3.50 -22.27 15.81
N ALA A 380 4.53 -21.52 16.22
CA ALA A 380 4.52 -20.76 17.47
C ALA A 380 3.32 -19.79 17.52
N PRO A 381 2.70 -19.57 18.70
CA PRO A 381 1.64 -18.59 18.88
C PRO A 381 2.17 -17.16 18.63
N MET A 382 1.30 -16.24 18.18
CA MET A 382 1.70 -14.86 17.87
C MET A 382 2.31 -14.14 19.07
N SER A 383 1.90 -14.47 20.29
CA SER A 383 2.49 -13.94 21.53
C SER A 383 3.97 -14.32 21.71
N GLU A 384 4.38 -15.50 21.28
CA GLU A 384 5.77 -15.93 21.27
C GLU A 384 6.53 -15.32 20.09
N ILE A 385 5.92 -15.31 18.91
CA ILE A 385 6.48 -14.67 17.69
C ILE A 385 6.77 -13.18 17.95
N ALA A 386 5.88 -12.44 18.60
CA ALA A 386 6.05 -11.03 18.93
C ALA A 386 7.26 -10.77 19.85
N THR A 387 7.71 -11.76 20.60
CA THR A 387 8.88 -11.68 21.47
C THR A 387 10.14 -12.31 20.87
N ASN A 388 10.03 -12.93 19.68
CA ASN A 388 11.15 -13.57 19.01
C ASN A 388 12.23 -12.55 18.60
N ASP A 389 13.47 -12.81 18.96
CA ASP A 389 14.57 -11.88 18.75
C ASP A 389 14.83 -11.56 17.25
N ALA A 390 14.65 -12.54 16.36
CA ALA A 390 14.83 -12.33 14.92
C ALA A 390 13.71 -11.44 14.34
N VAL A 391 12.47 -11.64 14.77
CA VAL A 391 11.33 -10.81 14.39
C VAL A 391 11.55 -9.37 14.87
N ARG A 392 11.94 -9.20 16.12
CA ARG A 392 12.23 -7.89 16.72
C ARG A 392 13.40 -7.19 16.03
N ALA A 393 14.46 -7.92 15.72
CA ALA A 393 15.62 -7.37 15.00
C ALA A 393 15.23 -6.88 13.58
N LEU A 394 14.35 -7.61 12.90
CA LEU A 394 13.85 -7.16 11.59
C LEU A 394 13.03 -5.87 11.72
N VAL A 395 12.07 -5.82 12.65
CA VAL A 395 11.26 -4.60 12.89
C VAL A 395 12.16 -3.42 13.28
N GLN A 396 13.18 -3.66 14.14
CA GLN A 396 14.13 -2.63 14.54
C GLN A 396 14.86 -1.99 13.36
N GLN A 397 15.26 -2.77 12.35
CA GLN A 397 15.93 -2.24 11.14
C GLN A 397 15.05 -1.21 10.42
N TYR A 398 13.74 -1.44 10.36
CA TYR A 398 12.82 -0.50 9.72
C TYR A 398 12.51 0.72 10.59
N ILE A 399 12.49 0.56 11.90
CA ILE A 399 12.44 1.68 12.85
C ILE A 399 13.70 2.54 12.73
N ASP A 400 14.87 1.93 12.63
CA ASP A 400 16.13 2.66 12.45
C ASP A 400 16.15 3.40 11.10
N LYS A 401 15.62 2.79 10.04
CA LYS A 401 15.44 3.45 8.73
C LYS A 401 14.50 4.65 8.85
N ALA A 402 13.38 4.52 9.54
CA ALA A 402 12.45 5.63 9.78
C ALA A 402 13.11 6.75 10.60
N ASN A 403 13.85 6.39 11.66
CA ASN A 403 14.57 7.33 12.51
C ASN A 403 15.69 8.07 11.76
N GLY A 404 16.26 7.48 10.72
CA GLY A 404 17.28 8.12 9.87
C GLY A 404 16.76 9.34 9.09
N ASN A 405 15.44 9.44 8.91
CA ASN A 405 14.80 10.50 8.14
C ASN A 405 14.27 11.66 8.99
N VAL A 406 14.39 11.56 10.34
CA VAL A 406 13.82 12.54 11.27
C VAL A 406 14.86 12.98 12.30
N SER A 407 14.58 14.08 13.00
CA SER A 407 15.45 14.56 14.07
C SER A 407 15.40 13.61 15.29
N ARG A 408 16.43 13.68 16.15
CA ARG A 408 16.49 12.87 17.38
C ARG A 408 15.27 13.06 18.30
N ALA A 409 14.63 14.21 18.28
CA ALA A 409 13.45 14.50 19.09
C ALA A 409 12.19 13.80 18.53
N GLU A 410 12.16 13.53 17.22
CA GLU A 410 11.08 12.87 16.49
C GLU A 410 11.27 11.36 16.44
N SER A 411 12.48 10.87 16.74
CA SER A 411 12.81 9.44 16.60
C SER A 411 11.99 8.55 17.54
N VAL A 412 11.52 7.43 17.01
CA VAL A 412 10.90 6.33 17.78
C VAL A 412 11.96 5.73 18.71
N ARG A 413 11.77 5.85 20.02
CA ARG A 413 12.73 5.40 21.03
C ARG A 413 12.40 4.05 21.62
N LYS A 414 11.11 3.67 21.60
CA LYS A 414 10.62 2.38 22.08
C LYS A 414 9.55 1.87 21.13
N PHE A 415 9.42 0.56 21.03
CA PHE A 415 8.30 -0.05 20.34
C PHE A 415 7.85 -1.32 21.03
N VAL A 416 6.60 -1.66 20.81
CA VAL A 416 5.99 -2.92 21.24
C VAL A 416 5.40 -3.60 20.01
N ILE A 417 5.72 -4.88 19.82
CA ILE A 417 5.06 -5.73 18.85
C ILE A 417 3.84 -6.32 19.53
N LEU A 418 2.68 -6.11 18.93
CA LEU A 418 1.41 -6.62 19.41
C LEU A 418 1.25 -8.09 19.01
N ASP A 419 0.59 -8.87 19.84
CA ASP A 419 0.30 -10.29 19.62
C ASP A 419 -1.11 -10.52 19.04
N GLU A 420 -1.87 -9.46 18.82
CA GLU A 420 -3.21 -9.45 18.25
C GLU A 420 -3.27 -8.58 16.99
N GLU A 421 -4.14 -8.97 16.07
CA GLU A 421 -4.42 -8.20 14.85
C GLU A 421 -5.50 -7.15 15.10
N PHE A 422 -5.37 -6.01 14.42
CA PHE A 422 -6.45 -5.02 14.34
C PHE A 422 -7.59 -5.56 13.47
N ASN A 423 -8.82 -5.23 13.83
CA ASN A 423 -9.98 -5.74 13.12
C ASN A 423 -11.15 -4.74 13.10
N GLN A 424 -12.18 -5.07 12.31
CA GLN A 424 -13.36 -4.22 12.18
C GLN A 424 -14.35 -4.40 13.34
N GLU A 425 -14.33 -5.53 14.01
CA GLU A 425 -15.30 -5.89 15.06
C GLU A 425 -15.07 -5.05 16.30
N ASP A 426 -13.82 -4.85 16.70
CA ASP A 426 -13.42 -3.99 17.83
C ASP A 426 -13.25 -2.52 17.43
N GLY A 427 -13.37 -2.22 16.13
CA GLY A 427 -13.29 -0.89 15.57
C GLY A 427 -11.87 -0.32 15.45
N THR A 428 -10.83 -1.12 15.63
CA THR A 428 -9.42 -0.71 15.39
C THR A 428 -9.13 -0.50 13.90
N LEU A 429 -9.91 -1.17 13.02
CA LEU A 429 -9.92 -0.91 11.58
C LEU A 429 -11.29 -0.43 11.09
N THR A 430 -11.26 0.42 10.07
CA THR A 430 -12.45 0.76 9.29
C THR A 430 -12.80 -0.37 8.33
N PRO A 431 -14.04 -0.40 7.73
CA PRO A 431 -14.38 -1.33 6.65
C PRO A 431 -13.44 -1.25 5.43
N SER A 432 -12.74 -0.13 5.25
CA SER A 432 -11.71 0.04 4.21
C SER A 432 -10.31 -0.34 4.69
N MET A 433 -10.18 -1.05 5.83
CA MET A 433 -8.92 -1.52 6.39
C MET A 433 -7.94 -0.40 6.78
N LYS A 434 -8.45 0.77 7.14
CA LYS A 434 -7.64 1.89 7.67
C LYS A 434 -7.65 1.86 9.19
N VAL A 435 -6.50 2.11 9.79
CA VAL A 435 -6.34 2.18 11.26
C VAL A 435 -7.18 3.33 11.84
N VAL A 436 -7.95 3.02 12.87
CA VAL A 436 -8.69 4.00 13.67
C VAL A 436 -7.86 4.33 14.91
N ARG A 437 -6.89 5.25 14.74
CA ARG A 437 -5.92 5.63 15.78
C ARG A 437 -6.52 5.79 17.18
N PRO A 438 -7.61 6.55 17.41
CA PRO A 438 -8.17 6.69 18.76
C PRO A 438 -8.62 5.36 19.38
N LYS A 439 -9.11 4.42 18.57
CA LYS A 439 -9.51 3.08 19.04
C LYS A 439 -8.31 2.22 19.41
N VAL A 440 -7.25 2.27 18.61
CA VAL A 440 -5.99 1.59 18.92
C VAL A 440 -5.41 2.13 20.22
N LEU A 441 -5.32 3.45 20.37
CA LEU A 441 -4.81 4.07 21.60
C LEU A 441 -5.64 3.70 22.83
N GLN A 442 -6.97 3.63 22.69
CA GLN A 442 -7.87 3.22 23.77
C GLN A 442 -7.69 1.74 24.13
N ARG A 443 -7.60 0.84 23.14
CA ARG A 443 -7.45 -0.60 23.34
C ARG A 443 -6.13 -0.94 24.04
N TYR A 444 -5.05 -0.31 23.62
CA TYR A 444 -3.70 -0.59 24.13
C TYR A 444 -3.21 0.43 25.17
N ALA A 445 -4.13 1.13 25.86
CA ALA A 445 -3.78 2.12 26.88
C ALA A 445 -2.88 1.53 27.97
N ASP A 446 -3.17 0.32 28.44
CA ASP A 446 -2.37 -0.36 29.46
C ASP A 446 -0.96 -0.69 28.96
N VAL A 447 -0.80 -1.12 27.71
CA VAL A 447 0.50 -1.37 27.07
C VAL A 447 1.29 -0.07 26.98
N ILE A 448 0.62 1.00 26.54
CA ILE A 448 1.22 2.34 26.40
C ILE A 448 1.71 2.83 27.75
N ASP A 449 0.86 2.83 28.77
CA ASP A 449 1.16 3.44 30.07
C ASP A 449 2.10 2.60 30.92
N ASN A 450 1.90 1.29 30.95
CA ASN A 450 2.60 0.41 31.87
C ASN A 450 3.84 -0.26 31.27
N MET A 451 3.97 -0.30 29.94
CA MET A 451 5.10 -0.95 29.28
C MET A 451 6.01 0.04 28.56
N ILE A 452 5.45 0.99 27.83
CA ILE A 452 6.25 1.94 27.04
C ILE A 452 6.72 3.10 27.92
N TYR A 453 5.79 3.75 28.66
CA TYR A 453 6.05 4.98 29.42
C TYR A 453 6.15 4.76 30.92
N ALA A 454 6.16 3.51 31.40
CA ALA A 454 6.34 3.22 32.81
C ALA A 454 7.58 3.92 33.39
N PRO A 455 7.50 4.50 34.59
CA PRO A 455 8.68 5.05 35.28
C PRO A 455 9.71 3.92 35.52
N LYS A 456 11.01 4.23 35.33
CA LYS A 456 12.11 3.26 35.48
C LYS A 456 12.13 2.49 36.82
N ASN A 457 11.39 2.95 37.84
CA ASN A 457 11.34 2.37 39.19
C ASN A 457 10.02 1.64 39.50
N ALA A 458 9.12 1.48 38.56
CA ALA A 458 7.88 0.73 38.78
C ALA A 458 8.15 -0.76 38.63
N ALA A 459 8.54 -1.41 39.71
CA ALA A 459 8.60 -2.87 39.81
C ALA A 459 7.17 -3.43 39.84
N LYS A 460 6.62 -3.82 38.71
CA LYS A 460 5.48 -4.74 38.60
C LYS A 460 5.84 -5.87 37.64
N PRO A 461 5.50 -7.13 38.00
CA PRO A 461 5.72 -8.23 37.08
C PRO A 461 4.86 -8.03 35.83
N LEU A 462 5.51 -8.04 34.68
CA LEU A 462 4.89 -8.07 33.36
C LEU A 462 4.09 -9.35 33.19
N PRO A 463 2.90 -9.31 32.55
CA PRO A 463 2.31 -10.52 31.98
C PRO A 463 3.39 -11.20 31.12
N ALA A 464 3.46 -12.51 31.11
CA ALA A 464 4.55 -13.31 30.54
C ALA A 464 4.82 -13.12 29.03
N THR A 465 4.05 -12.25 28.37
CA THR A 465 3.91 -12.17 26.91
C THR A 465 4.61 -11.00 26.22
N VAL A 466 5.18 -10.00 26.93
CA VAL A 466 5.75 -8.82 26.24
C VAL A 466 7.03 -8.33 26.89
N LYS A 467 8.14 -8.32 26.12
CA LYS A 467 9.43 -7.72 26.52
C LYS A 467 9.61 -6.33 25.89
N ILE A 468 9.93 -5.34 26.71
CA ILE A 468 10.27 -3.99 26.29
C ILE A 468 11.77 -3.89 26.05
N LEU A 469 12.20 -3.26 24.98
CA LEU A 469 13.59 -2.85 24.75
C LEU A 469 13.76 -1.36 25.00
N ASP A 470 14.54 -1.01 26.02
CA ASP A 470 15.08 0.34 26.18
C ASP A 470 16.26 0.48 25.21
N MET A 471 16.11 1.34 24.21
CA MET A 471 17.17 1.63 23.25
C MET A 471 18.18 2.59 23.89
N THR A 472 19.24 2.06 24.49
CA THR A 472 20.45 2.84 24.79
C THR A 472 21.45 2.67 23.63
N ALA A 473 22.28 3.70 23.38
CA ALA A 473 23.29 3.67 22.32
C ALA A 473 24.26 2.46 22.42
N GLU A 474 24.36 1.84 23.60
CA GLU A 474 25.15 0.62 23.85
C GLU A 474 24.46 -0.65 23.34
N THR A 475 23.12 -0.74 23.41
CA THR A 475 22.36 -1.90 22.92
C THR A 475 22.38 -1.98 21.39
N VAL A 476 22.40 -0.84 20.70
CA VAL A 476 22.54 -0.76 19.25
C VAL A 476 23.90 -1.25 18.79
N LYS A 477 24.96 -1.01 19.55
CA LYS A 477 26.31 -1.47 19.25
C LYS A 477 26.47 -2.99 19.47
N GLN A 478 25.91 -3.53 20.55
CA GLN A 478 25.96 -4.96 20.84
C GLN A 478 25.11 -5.81 19.88
N SER A 479 23.93 -5.34 19.47
CA SER A 479 23.11 -6.07 18.48
C SER A 479 23.77 -6.08 17.10
N SER A 480 24.41 -5.00 16.67
CA SER A 480 25.15 -4.96 15.40
C SER A 480 26.39 -5.87 15.41
N GLU A 481 27.07 -6.00 16.55
CA GLU A 481 28.22 -6.90 16.72
C GLU A 481 27.78 -8.37 16.80
N SER A 482 26.65 -8.68 17.45
CA SER A 482 26.10 -10.04 17.54
C SER A 482 25.61 -10.55 16.17
N VAL A 483 24.97 -9.68 15.37
CA VAL A 483 24.58 -9.99 13.98
C VAL A 483 25.79 -10.19 13.09
N LYS A 484 26.85 -9.39 13.27
CA LYS A 484 28.12 -9.54 12.55
C LYS A 484 28.83 -10.85 12.92
N GLN A 485 28.86 -11.22 14.20
CA GLN A 485 29.40 -12.50 14.67
C GLN A 485 28.62 -13.72 14.17
N ALA A 486 27.26 -13.64 14.14
CA ALA A 486 26.43 -14.70 13.58
C ALA A 486 26.65 -14.85 12.07
N PHE A 487 26.86 -13.74 11.36
CA PHE A 487 27.16 -13.73 9.92
C PHE A 487 28.55 -14.30 9.62
N ASP A 488 29.54 -14.01 10.46
CA ASP A 488 30.91 -14.52 10.32
C ASP A 488 31.01 -16.01 10.73
N GLN A 489 30.23 -16.47 11.74
CA GLN A 489 30.09 -17.89 12.06
C GLN A 489 29.40 -18.69 10.94
N ALA A 490 28.37 -18.11 10.29
CA ALA A 490 27.73 -18.75 9.14
C ALA A 490 28.69 -18.83 7.94
N LYS A 491 29.53 -17.80 7.72
CA LYS A 491 30.60 -17.85 6.70
C LYS A 491 31.67 -18.89 7.03
N GLY A 492 32.02 -19.06 8.29
CA GLY A 492 32.98 -20.08 8.75
C GLY A 492 32.47 -21.51 8.49
N LYS A 493 31.18 -21.78 8.77
CA LYS A 493 30.57 -23.09 8.48
C LYS A 493 30.49 -23.42 7.00
N ILE A 494 30.24 -22.41 6.15
CA ILE A 494 30.21 -22.61 4.68
C ILE A 494 31.63 -22.87 4.14
N ARG A 495 32.67 -22.37 4.77
CA ARG A 495 34.07 -22.62 4.38
C ARG A 495 34.51 -24.04 4.79
N PHE A 496 34.11 -24.51 5.97
CA PHE A 496 34.33 -25.89 6.44
C PHE A 496 33.67 -26.95 5.57
N MET A 497 32.42 -26.71 5.12
CA MET A 497 31.72 -27.65 4.22
C MET A 497 32.31 -27.69 2.80
N LYS A 498 33.06 -26.67 2.36
CA LYS A 498 33.77 -26.68 1.08
C LYS A 498 35.10 -27.40 1.14
N ASP A 499 35.75 -27.43 2.29
CA ASP A 499 37.05 -28.11 2.47
C ASP A 499 36.85 -29.63 2.68
N ASP A 500 35.69 -30.08 3.23
CA ASP A 500 35.34 -31.51 3.37
C ASP A 500 34.89 -32.18 2.05
N GLU A 501 34.37 -31.42 1.07
CA GLU A 501 34.04 -31.95 -0.27
C GLU A 501 35.29 -32.08 -1.18
N ALA A 502 36.42 -31.47 -0.80
CA ALA A 502 37.65 -31.50 -1.59
C ALA A 502 38.59 -32.70 -1.24
N GLU A 503 38.34 -33.37 -0.11
CA GLU A 503 39.21 -34.50 0.34
C GLU A 503 38.64 -35.90 0.05
N SER A 504 37.44 -36.05 -0.56
CA SER A 504 36.83 -37.37 -0.88
C SER A 504 36.74 -37.62 -2.39
N GLY A 505 37.84 -37.59 -3.08
CA GLY A 505 37.88 -37.92 -4.51
C GLY A 505 39.18 -38.59 -4.91
N SER A 506 39.25 -39.88 -4.86
CA SER A 506 39.91 -40.86 -5.75
C SER A 506 40.06 -42.25 -5.06
N PRO A 507 39.95 -43.39 -5.70
CA PRO A 507 40.86 -43.77 -6.77
C PRO A 507 40.25 -44.51 -7.97
N GLU A 508 41.09 -44.52 -9.02
CA GLU A 508 41.13 -45.29 -10.27
C GLU A 508 40.59 -46.72 -10.21
N GLN A 509 39.91 -47.17 -11.30
CA GLN A 509 40.28 -48.43 -11.95
C GLN A 509 39.90 -48.45 -13.43
N LYS A 510 40.84 -48.96 -14.21
CA LYS A 510 40.89 -49.18 -15.64
C LYS A 510 40.15 -50.44 -16.09
N ASP A 511 40.01 -50.49 -17.41
CA ASP A 511 39.82 -51.63 -18.33
C ASP A 511 38.37 -52.09 -18.54
N SER A 512 37.86 -52.37 -19.71
CA SER A 512 38.39 -52.74 -21.00
C SER A 512 37.23 -52.90 -22.03
N VAL A 513 37.47 -52.48 -23.24
CA VAL A 513 37.15 -53.13 -24.54
C VAL A 513 35.85 -53.87 -24.75
N GLY A 514 35.15 -53.51 -25.83
CA GLY A 514 34.15 -54.33 -26.46
C GLY A 514 33.39 -53.63 -27.61
N ASP A 515 33.91 -53.83 -28.81
CA ASP A 515 33.30 -53.59 -30.13
C ASP A 515 31.93 -54.21 -30.35
N ALA A 516 31.11 -53.58 -31.16
CA ALA A 516 30.37 -54.10 -32.33
C ALA A 516 29.20 -53.18 -32.63
N ALA A 517 29.24 -52.43 -33.67
CA ALA A 517 28.86 -52.66 -35.06
C ALA A 517 27.34 -52.89 -35.33
N SER A 518 26.94 -52.09 -36.31
CA SER A 518 25.91 -52.31 -37.35
C SER A 518 24.46 -51.93 -36.95
N ASP A 519 23.95 -51.12 -37.66
CA ASP A 519 23.35 -51.02 -38.99
C ASP A 519 21.89 -50.57 -38.96
N SER A 520 21.65 -49.64 -39.77
CA SER A 520 20.66 -49.49 -40.83
C SER A 520 19.24 -48.97 -40.53
N ASN A 521 19.03 -47.92 -41.27
CA ASN A 521 17.86 -47.66 -42.14
C ASN A 521 16.50 -47.39 -41.46
N ASP A 522 15.89 -46.41 -41.83
CA ASP A 522 15.48 -45.72 -43.07
C ASP A 522 13.99 -45.38 -42.99
N THR A 523 13.67 -44.34 -43.66
CA THR A 523 12.39 -43.92 -44.26
C THR A 523 11.27 -43.34 -43.38
N SER A 524 11.08 -42.06 -43.62
CA SER A 524 10.10 -41.44 -44.50
C SER A 524 8.71 -41.15 -43.91
N GLU A 525 8.40 -39.89 -44.10
CA GLU A 525 7.22 -39.27 -44.70
C GLU A 525 5.95 -39.04 -43.88
N GLU A 526 5.64 -37.75 -43.93
CA GLU A 526 4.34 -37.12 -44.23
C GLU A 526 3.10 -37.43 -43.36
N LYS A 527 2.67 -36.47 -42.64
CA LYS A 527 1.59 -35.52 -43.00
C LYS A 527 1.42 -34.47 -41.94
#